data_f9469fd2925dc24f32df90a6e83ff65c
#
_entry.id   f9469fd2925dc24f32df90a6e83ff65c
#
_cell.length_a   1.000
_cell.length_b   1.000
_cell.length_c   1.000
_cell.angle_alpha   90.00
_cell.angle_beta   90.00
_cell.angle_gamma   90.00
#
_symmetry.space_group_name_H-M   'P 1'
#
loop_
_entity.id
_entity.type
_entity.pdbx_description
1 polymer ?
#
loop_
_entity_poly.entity_id
_entity_poly.type
_entity_poly.pdbx_seq_one_letter_code
_entity_poly.pdbx_strand_id
1 'polypeptide(L)'
;LRTNDDTSAFAKDFPNDGQKVVELLQRLRPHWQFDVVPVKDGVFPAQAYDGYVMTGSPASVNDASLPWMAPLLDFIRQLDAEQKPLIGLCFGHQAVAKALGGEVARHSAGWGLGTAPTHWTTTADWMQPSQATTTLMAAHNEQVTRMPEGAVCLGGSDFCPIGSMQISQHIWTTQFHPEMPRVFMQALLGYLSDKLDADTLARAHASLANSADVPLFGQWMVQFFEAC
;
A
#
# COMPACT_ATOMS: atom_id res chain seq x y z
N LEU A 1 -0.55 -11.13 -0.45
CA LEU A 1 -0.04 -11.28 0.92
C LEU A 1 -0.84 -10.36 1.85
N ARG A 2 -1.74 -10.93 2.66
CA ARG A 2 -2.54 -10.18 3.62
C ARG A 2 -1.76 -9.98 4.92
N THR A 3 -1.48 -8.72 5.25
CA THR A 3 -0.73 -8.29 6.43
C THR A 3 -1.59 -7.67 7.51
N ASN A 4 -2.84 -7.30 7.20
CA ASN A 4 -3.77 -6.72 8.16
C ASN A 4 -4.26 -7.76 9.17
N ASP A 5 -4.02 -7.49 10.45
CA ASP A 5 -4.38 -8.32 11.61
C ASP A 5 -5.56 -7.73 12.43
N ASP A 6 -6.19 -6.66 11.94
CA ASP A 6 -7.35 -6.05 12.61
C ASP A 6 -8.52 -7.04 12.68
N THR A 7 -8.91 -7.39 13.91
CA THR A 7 -10.04 -8.27 14.23
C THR A 7 -11.21 -7.50 14.87
N SER A 8 -11.16 -6.17 14.84
CA SER A 8 -12.21 -5.31 15.40
C SER A 8 -13.58 -5.59 14.77
N ALA A 9 -14.64 -5.18 15.44
CA ALA A 9 -16.00 -5.24 14.87
C ALA A 9 -16.07 -4.45 13.56
N PHE A 10 -15.41 -3.28 13.50
CA PHE A 10 -15.30 -2.45 12.29
C PHE A 10 -14.72 -3.25 11.10
N ALA A 11 -13.61 -3.96 11.31
CA ALA A 11 -12.97 -4.72 10.24
C ALA A 11 -13.84 -5.83 9.67
N LYS A 12 -14.78 -6.39 10.48
CA LYS A 12 -15.68 -7.47 10.07
C LYS A 12 -16.81 -7.03 9.15
N ASP A 13 -17.12 -5.74 9.13
CA ASP A 13 -18.20 -5.18 8.30
C ASP A 13 -17.77 -4.97 6.83
N PHE A 14 -16.50 -5.20 6.52
CA PHE A 14 -15.93 -4.97 5.18
C PHE A 14 -15.15 -6.19 4.69
N PRO A 15 -15.02 -6.37 3.35
CA PRO A 15 -14.09 -7.32 2.79
C PRO A 15 -12.68 -7.08 3.34
N ASN A 16 -11.91 -8.15 3.60
CA ASN A 16 -10.51 -7.98 4.01
C ASN A 16 -9.67 -7.37 2.87
N ASP A 17 -8.51 -6.81 3.21
CA ASP A 17 -7.71 -6.05 2.24
C ASP A 17 -7.23 -6.90 1.06
N GLY A 18 -6.97 -8.20 1.27
CA GLY A 18 -6.68 -9.11 0.17
C GLY A 18 -7.87 -9.25 -0.80
N GLN A 19 -9.09 -9.36 -0.28
CA GLN A 19 -10.31 -9.41 -1.10
C GLN A 19 -10.54 -8.12 -1.87
N LYS A 20 -10.31 -6.95 -1.26
CA LYS A 20 -10.40 -5.65 -1.95
C LYS A 20 -9.43 -5.56 -3.12
N VAL A 21 -8.18 -6.03 -2.95
CA VAL A 21 -7.19 -6.08 -4.04
C VAL A 21 -7.64 -7.05 -5.14
N VAL A 22 -8.14 -8.24 -4.77
CA VAL A 22 -8.66 -9.20 -5.75
C VAL A 22 -9.81 -8.60 -6.55
N GLU A 23 -10.78 -7.95 -5.89
CA GLU A 23 -11.89 -7.29 -6.55
C GLU A 23 -11.44 -6.19 -7.53
N LEU A 24 -10.43 -5.40 -7.16
CA LEU A 24 -9.87 -4.37 -8.02
C LEU A 24 -9.24 -4.97 -9.28
N LEU A 25 -8.37 -5.95 -9.14
CA LEU A 25 -7.60 -6.50 -10.26
C LEU A 25 -8.43 -7.46 -11.12
N GLN A 26 -9.34 -8.25 -10.53
CA GLN A 26 -10.16 -9.21 -11.26
C GLN A 26 -11.16 -8.54 -12.21
N ARG A 27 -11.61 -7.30 -11.89
CA ARG A 27 -12.42 -6.50 -12.82
C ARG A 27 -11.67 -6.14 -14.10
N LEU A 28 -10.35 -5.99 -14.02
CA LEU A 28 -9.48 -5.63 -15.14
C LEU A 28 -8.92 -6.86 -15.86
N ARG A 29 -8.73 -7.95 -15.15
CA ARG A 29 -8.20 -9.23 -15.64
C ARG A 29 -9.01 -10.41 -15.08
N PRO A 30 -10.19 -10.69 -15.63
CA PRO A 30 -11.08 -11.74 -15.11
C PRO A 30 -10.49 -13.15 -15.12
N HIS A 31 -9.48 -13.39 -15.97
CA HIS A 31 -8.80 -14.68 -16.10
C HIS A 31 -7.65 -14.88 -15.12
N TRP A 32 -7.22 -13.85 -14.41
CA TRP A 32 -6.19 -13.99 -13.38
C TRP A 32 -6.74 -14.78 -12.18
N GLN A 33 -5.88 -15.61 -11.59
CA GLN A 33 -6.19 -16.37 -10.40
C GLN A 33 -5.48 -15.77 -9.20
N PHE A 34 -6.15 -15.75 -8.06
CA PHE A 34 -5.65 -15.09 -6.86
C PHE A 34 -5.78 -16.00 -5.64
N ASP A 35 -4.69 -16.10 -4.90
CA ASP A 35 -4.68 -16.68 -3.56
C ASP A 35 -4.43 -15.58 -2.52
N VAL A 36 -5.27 -15.52 -1.48
CA VAL A 36 -5.09 -14.59 -0.36
C VAL A 36 -4.38 -15.31 0.78
N VAL A 37 -3.08 -15.08 0.90
CA VAL A 37 -2.23 -15.74 1.90
C VAL A 37 -2.11 -14.87 3.16
N PRO A 38 -2.53 -15.33 4.34
CA PRO A 38 -2.54 -14.55 5.58
C PRO A 38 -1.17 -14.58 6.27
N VAL A 39 -0.21 -13.80 5.77
CA VAL A 39 1.17 -13.76 6.31
C VAL A 39 1.23 -13.27 7.76
N LYS A 40 0.25 -12.47 8.18
CA LYS A 40 0.07 -12.09 9.59
C LYS A 40 -0.15 -13.25 10.55
N ASP A 41 -0.59 -14.39 10.05
CA ASP A 41 -0.80 -15.62 10.82
C ASP A 41 0.44 -16.55 10.74
N GLY A 42 1.56 -16.07 10.19
CA GLY A 42 2.78 -16.85 9.96
C GLY A 42 2.67 -17.81 8.77
N VAL A 43 1.64 -17.67 7.93
CA VAL A 43 1.44 -18.48 6.73
C VAL A 43 2.06 -17.76 5.53
N PHE A 44 2.99 -18.40 4.86
CA PHE A 44 3.65 -17.90 3.66
C PHE A 44 3.29 -18.75 2.44
N PRO A 45 3.42 -18.23 1.21
CA PRO A 45 3.17 -18.98 0.00
C PRO A 45 3.96 -20.30 -0.03
N ALA A 46 3.24 -21.42 -0.25
CA ALA A 46 3.86 -22.75 -0.35
C ALA A 46 4.40 -23.04 -1.75
N GLN A 47 4.07 -22.21 -2.73
CA GLN A 47 4.48 -22.32 -4.13
C GLN A 47 4.82 -20.93 -4.68
N ALA A 48 5.57 -20.89 -5.78
CA ALA A 48 5.83 -19.65 -6.49
C ALA A 48 4.58 -19.17 -7.24
N TYR A 49 4.41 -17.85 -7.29
CA TYR A 49 3.39 -17.15 -8.09
C TYR A 49 4.05 -16.27 -9.13
N ASP A 50 3.30 -15.88 -10.16
CA ASP A 50 3.79 -14.97 -11.20
C ASP A 50 4.01 -13.56 -10.63
N GLY A 51 3.26 -13.17 -9.58
CA GLY A 51 3.43 -11.89 -8.90
C GLY A 51 2.74 -11.83 -7.54
N TYR A 52 3.06 -10.80 -6.78
CA TYR A 52 2.59 -10.63 -5.40
C TYR A 52 2.09 -9.21 -5.16
N VAL A 53 0.98 -9.08 -4.43
CA VAL A 53 0.56 -7.81 -3.84
C VAL A 53 0.59 -7.95 -2.32
N MET A 54 1.28 -7.04 -1.65
CA MET A 54 1.29 -6.94 -0.18
C MET A 54 0.38 -5.82 0.26
N THR A 55 -0.59 -6.12 1.10
CA THR A 55 -1.62 -5.17 1.54
C THR A 55 -1.12 -4.20 2.61
N GLY A 56 -1.98 -3.24 2.97
CA GLY A 56 -1.85 -2.43 4.17
C GLY A 56 -2.04 -3.23 5.46
N SER A 57 -1.64 -2.64 6.58
CA SER A 57 -1.84 -3.14 7.95
C SER A 57 -1.82 -1.97 8.94
N PRO A 58 -2.56 -2.03 10.05
CA PRO A 58 -2.39 -1.11 11.18
C PRO A 58 -1.10 -1.36 11.98
N ALA A 59 -0.41 -2.48 11.75
CA ALA A 59 0.84 -2.82 12.41
C ALA A 59 1.98 -1.88 11.99
N SER A 60 2.97 -1.68 12.85
CA SER A 60 4.21 -0.99 12.50
C SER A 60 5.25 -1.98 11.99
N VAL A 61 5.93 -1.65 10.89
CA VAL A 61 7.09 -2.43 10.41
C VAL A 61 8.28 -2.38 11.37
N ASN A 62 8.25 -1.48 12.35
CA ASN A 62 9.26 -1.35 13.40
C ASN A 62 8.92 -2.16 14.66
N ASP A 63 7.75 -2.81 14.71
CA ASP A 63 7.36 -3.66 15.83
C ASP A 63 7.97 -5.06 15.70
N ALA A 64 9.14 -5.24 16.30
CA ALA A 64 9.84 -6.51 16.34
C ALA A 64 9.17 -7.56 17.24
N SER A 65 8.14 -7.20 18.02
CA SER A 65 7.39 -8.14 18.84
C SER A 65 6.42 -9.02 18.05
N LEU A 66 6.10 -8.60 16.82
CA LEU A 66 5.21 -9.34 15.93
C LEU A 66 5.94 -10.56 15.36
N PRO A 67 5.51 -11.80 15.65
CA PRO A 67 6.25 -13.01 15.29
C PRO A 67 6.37 -13.24 13.77
N TRP A 68 5.47 -12.64 12.99
CA TRP A 68 5.45 -12.73 11.53
C TRP A 68 6.31 -11.65 10.84
N MET A 69 6.80 -10.62 11.58
CA MET A 69 7.52 -9.49 10.98
C MET A 69 8.87 -9.91 10.39
N ALA A 70 9.74 -10.56 11.18
CA ALA A 70 11.04 -10.97 10.67
C ALA A 70 10.94 -11.96 9.50
N PRO A 71 10.10 -13.01 9.55
CA PRO A 71 9.85 -13.87 8.39
C PRO A 71 9.32 -13.11 7.15
N LEU A 72 8.47 -12.09 7.35
CA LEU A 72 7.97 -11.28 6.22
C LEU A 72 9.10 -10.48 5.56
N LEU A 73 9.95 -9.83 6.36
CA LEU A 73 11.09 -9.08 5.81
C LEU A 73 12.08 -10.00 5.08
N ASP A 74 12.29 -11.23 5.58
CA ASP A 74 13.11 -12.23 4.90
C ASP A 74 12.47 -12.68 3.58
N PHE A 75 11.15 -12.89 3.58
CA PHE A 75 10.42 -13.25 2.36
C PHE A 75 10.48 -12.14 1.29
N ILE A 76 10.39 -10.86 1.70
CA ILE A 76 10.58 -9.73 0.76
C ILE A 76 11.98 -9.77 0.13
N ARG A 77 13.05 -10.00 0.94
CA ARG A 77 14.42 -10.11 0.42
C ARG A 77 14.56 -11.29 -0.56
N GLN A 78 13.89 -12.40 -0.28
CA GLN A 78 13.86 -13.55 -1.19
C GLN A 78 13.18 -13.17 -2.51
N LEU A 79 12.00 -12.51 -2.47
CA LEU A 79 11.32 -12.06 -3.69
C LEU A 79 12.18 -11.10 -4.52
N ASP A 80 12.90 -10.20 -3.86
CA ASP A 80 13.84 -9.28 -4.52
C ASP A 80 15.00 -10.03 -5.19
N ALA A 81 15.64 -10.95 -4.47
CA ALA A 81 16.73 -11.76 -4.99
C ALA A 81 16.30 -12.67 -6.18
N GLU A 82 15.07 -13.14 -6.15
CA GLU A 82 14.46 -13.95 -7.23
C GLU A 82 13.84 -13.09 -8.35
N GLN A 83 13.92 -11.76 -8.24
CA GLN A 83 13.31 -10.79 -9.17
C GLN A 83 11.81 -11.05 -9.41
N LYS A 84 11.07 -11.42 -8.36
CA LYS A 84 9.65 -11.68 -8.42
C LYS A 84 8.85 -10.37 -8.39
N PRO A 85 7.87 -10.21 -9.30
CA PRO A 85 7.03 -9.03 -9.33
C PRO A 85 6.29 -8.84 -8.00
N LEU A 86 6.48 -7.67 -7.36
CA LEU A 86 5.88 -7.34 -6.08
C LEU A 86 5.32 -5.91 -6.10
N ILE A 87 4.04 -5.77 -5.77
CA ILE A 87 3.43 -4.47 -5.44
C ILE A 87 3.23 -4.39 -3.93
N GLY A 88 3.72 -3.31 -3.29
CA GLY A 88 3.51 -3.02 -1.87
C GLY A 88 2.58 -1.84 -1.65
N LEU A 89 1.49 -2.03 -0.88
CA LEU A 89 0.50 -0.99 -0.56
C LEU A 89 0.60 -0.60 0.92
N CYS A 90 0.73 0.66 1.23
CA CYS A 90 0.78 1.26 2.56
C CYS A 90 1.81 0.55 3.48
N PHE A 91 1.38 -0.34 4.37
CA PHE A 91 2.30 -1.19 5.15
C PHE A 91 3.24 -1.97 4.24
N GLY A 92 2.76 -2.51 3.10
CA GLY A 92 3.61 -3.22 2.13
C GLY A 92 4.70 -2.33 1.55
N HIS A 93 4.43 -1.05 1.29
CA HIS A 93 5.43 -0.05 0.88
C HIS A 93 6.50 0.14 1.96
N GLN A 94 6.08 0.27 3.21
CA GLN A 94 6.98 0.42 4.34
C GLN A 94 7.80 -0.85 4.60
N ALA A 95 7.17 -2.04 4.50
CA ALA A 95 7.84 -3.32 4.70
C ALA A 95 8.92 -3.58 3.65
N VAL A 96 8.65 -3.26 2.38
CA VAL A 96 9.65 -3.32 1.31
C VAL A 96 10.82 -2.38 1.60
N ALA A 97 10.54 -1.11 1.94
CA ALA A 97 11.59 -0.17 2.31
C ALA A 97 12.46 -0.71 3.46
N LYS A 98 11.82 -1.18 4.54
CA LYS A 98 12.53 -1.74 5.71
C LYS A 98 13.34 -2.97 5.38
N ALA A 99 12.78 -3.92 4.61
CA ALA A 99 13.45 -5.17 4.25
C ALA A 99 14.72 -4.94 3.43
N LEU A 100 14.72 -3.93 2.56
CA LEU A 100 15.80 -3.64 1.63
C LEU A 100 16.74 -2.52 2.10
N GLY A 101 16.69 -2.16 3.40
CA GLY A 101 17.66 -1.25 4.03
C GLY A 101 17.25 0.22 4.05
N GLY A 102 16.01 0.55 3.72
CA GLY A 102 15.40 1.86 3.93
C GLY A 102 14.99 2.09 5.40
N GLU A 103 14.38 3.24 5.65
CA GLU A 103 13.90 3.64 6.97
C GLU A 103 12.44 4.06 6.94
N VAL A 104 11.72 3.71 7.99
CA VAL A 104 10.32 4.07 8.21
C VAL A 104 10.20 4.71 9.58
N ALA A 105 9.52 5.84 9.66
CA ALA A 105 9.27 6.53 10.92
C ALA A 105 7.88 7.15 10.94
N ARG A 106 7.42 7.44 12.16
CA ARG A 106 6.18 8.18 12.39
C ARG A 106 6.33 9.62 11.91
N HIS A 107 5.32 10.11 11.20
CA HIS A 107 5.29 11.49 10.75
C HIS A 107 5.03 12.46 11.93
N SER A 108 5.80 13.54 12.00
CA SER A 108 5.73 14.50 13.11
C SER A 108 4.37 15.24 13.21
N ALA A 109 3.70 15.45 12.08
CA ALA A 109 2.36 16.04 12.02
C ALA A 109 1.22 14.99 12.20
N GLY A 110 1.53 13.75 12.57
CA GLY A 110 0.55 12.72 12.86
C GLY A 110 0.02 11.98 11.61
N TRP A 111 -1.30 11.98 11.44
CA TRP A 111 -1.98 11.15 10.46
C TRP A 111 -2.18 11.82 9.10
N GLY A 112 -1.85 11.08 8.03
CA GLY A 112 -2.33 11.29 6.68
C GLY A 112 -3.60 10.46 6.44
N LEU A 113 -4.76 11.10 6.40
CA LEU A 113 -6.06 10.46 6.29
C LEU A 113 -6.94 11.13 5.23
N GLY A 114 -7.82 10.35 4.62
CA GLY A 114 -8.73 10.82 3.59
C GLY A 114 -8.19 10.61 2.20
N THR A 115 -8.35 11.58 1.28
CA THR A 115 -7.73 11.54 -0.04
C THR A 115 -6.44 12.37 -0.06
N ALA A 116 -5.41 11.83 -0.69
CA ALA A 116 -4.12 12.49 -0.84
C ALA A 116 -3.71 12.58 -2.32
N PRO A 117 -3.36 13.78 -2.80
CA PRO A 117 -2.75 13.92 -4.12
C PRO A 117 -1.32 13.38 -4.10
N THR A 118 -0.93 12.74 -5.19
CA THR A 118 0.45 12.31 -5.44
C THR A 118 0.94 12.98 -6.70
N HIS A 119 2.01 13.74 -6.60
CA HIS A 119 2.70 14.35 -7.74
C HIS A 119 3.76 13.38 -8.25
N TRP A 120 3.63 12.97 -9.51
CA TRP A 120 4.57 12.06 -10.16
C TRP A 120 5.73 12.84 -10.75
N THR A 121 6.92 12.62 -10.21
CA THR A 121 8.16 13.27 -10.65
C THR A 121 8.96 12.40 -11.62
N THR A 122 8.68 11.11 -11.60
CA THR A 122 9.27 10.10 -12.48
C THR A 122 8.19 9.16 -12.93
N THR A 123 8.17 8.82 -14.22
CA THR A 123 7.22 7.84 -14.78
C THR A 123 7.97 6.61 -15.26
N ALA A 124 7.42 5.44 -14.98
CA ALA A 124 7.86 4.17 -15.56
C ALA A 124 7.07 3.88 -16.85
N ASP A 125 7.61 3.05 -17.74
CA ASP A 125 7.00 2.74 -19.04
C ASP A 125 5.60 2.13 -18.90
N TRP A 126 5.38 1.37 -17.84
CA TRP A 126 4.09 0.75 -17.53
C TRP A 126 3.04 1.75 -16.97
N MET A 127 3.38 2.98 -16.61
CA MET A 127 2.44 4.00 -16.11
C MET A 127 1.69 4.67 -17.29
N GLN A 128 0.83 3.92 -17.97
CA GLN A 128 0.07 4.41 -19.11
C GLN A 128 -1.45 4.38 -18.87
N PRO A 129 -2.20 5.46 -19.22
CA PRO A 129 -1.69 6.78 -19.58
C PRO A 129 -0.98 7.45 -18.40
N SER A 130 0.10 8.16 -18.67
CA SER A 130 0.82 8.90 -17.63
C SER A 130 -0.01 10.10 -17.15
N GLN A 131 0.11 10.43 -15.87
CA GLN A 131 -0.51 11.60 -15.26
C GLN A 131 0.53 12.36 -14.44
N ALA A 132 0.41 13.67 -14.39
CA ALA A 132 1.27 14.49 -13.52
C ALA A 132 0.88 14.38 -12.04
N THR A 133 -0.40 14.15 -11.78
CA THR A 133 -0.94 14.01 -10.42
C THR A 133 -2.06 12.98 -10.41
N THR A 134 -2.11 12.15 -9.38
CA THR A 134 -3.24 11.28 -9.07
C THR A 134 -3.67 11.49 -7.61
N THR A 135 -4.90 11.10 -7.31
CA THR A 135 -5.45 11.14 -5.94
C THR A 135 -5.87 9.74 -5.53
N LEU A 136 -5.43 9.29 -4.37
CA LEU A 136 -5.83 8.01 -3.77
C LEU A 136 -6.22 8.19 -2.30
N MET A 137 -6.77 7.14 -1.68
CA MET A 137 -7.01 7.11 -0.24
C MET A 137 -5.68 6.96 0.51
N ALA A 138 -5.55 7.68 1.62
CA ALA A 138 -4.43 7.62 2.56
C ALA A 138 -4.95 7.29 3.96
N ALA A 139 -4.28 6.38 4.66
CA ALA A 139 -4.57 6.03 6.04
C ALA A 139 -3.27 5.57 6.73
N HIS A 140 -2.40 6.53 7.07
CA HIS A 140 -1.11 6.20 7.68
C HIS A 140 -0.62 7.31 8.62
N ASN A 141 0.18 6.95 9.62
CA ASN A 141 0.93 7.86 10.49
C ASN A 141 2.44 7.54 10.49
N GLU A 142 2.83 6.44 9.88
CA GLU A 142 4.21 6.10 9.57
C GLU A 142 4.40 6.15 8.06
N GLN A 143 5.62 6.47 7.62
CA GLN A 143 5.96 6.57 6.22
C GLN A 143 7.45 6.31 5.99
N VAL A 144 7.83 6.00 4.77
CA VAL A 144 9.24 5.85 4.38
C VAL A 144 9.92 7.21 4.48
N THR A 145 11.02 7.28 5.23
CA THR A 145 11.84 8.48 5.41
C THR A 145 13.17 8.39 4.67
N ARG A 146 13.62 7.16 4.37
CA ARG A 146 14.79 6.91 3.53
C ARG A 146 14.53 5.67 2.68
N MET A 147 14.68 5.81 1.38
CA MET A 147 14.55 4.69 0.43
C MET A 147 15.71 3.70 0.56
N PRO A 148 15.48 2.44 0.14
CA PRO A 148 16.58 1.50 -0.13
C PRO A 148 17.57 2.06 -1.15
N GLU A 149 18.81 1.57 -1.10
CA GLU A 149 19.81 1.88 -2.12
C GLU A 149 19.34 1.40 -3.50
N GLY A 150 19.52 2.24 -4.52
CA GLY A 150 19.10 1.94 -5.88
C GLY A 150 17.59 2.10 -6.17
N ALA A 151 16.78 2.40 -5.14
CA ALA A 151 15.37 2.70 -5.36
C ALA A 151 15.17 4.06 -6.03
N VAL A 152 14.16 4.17 -6.89
CA VAL A 152 13.75 5.39 -7.57
C VAL A 152 12.44 5.88 -6.96
N CYS A 153 12.40 7.13 -6.47
CA CYS A 153 11.15 7.77 -6.09
C CYS A 153 10.35 8.10 -7.35
N LEU A 154 9.14 7.57 -7.47
CA LEU A 154 8.25 7.87 -8.58
C LEU A 154 7.41 9.11 -8.32
N GLY A 155 7.03 9.34 -7.07
CA GLY A 155 6.22 10.49 -6.69
C GLY A 155 5.84 10.50 -5.23
N GLY A 156 5.21 11.59 -4.82
CA GLY A 156 4.78 11.81 -3.45
C GLY A 156 3.96 13.09 -3.29
N SER A 157 3.83 13.54 -2.06
CA SER A 157 3.19 14.80 -1.69
C SER A 157 4.04 15.52 -0.65
N ASP A 158 3.65 16.76 -0.31
CA ASP A 158 4.33 17.51 0.77
C ASP A 158 4.26 16.76 2.11
N PHE A 159 3.16 16.06 2.37
CA PHE A 159 3.00 15.25 3.58
C PHE A 159 3.78 13.93 3.51
N CYS A 160 3.83 13.29 2.35
CA CYS A 160 4.48 12.00 2.14
C CYS A 160 5.40 12.10 0.90
N PRO A 161 6.63 12.63 1.05
CA PRO A 161 7.53 12.88 -0.09
C PRO A 161 7.94 11.60 -0.83
N ILE A 162 8.08 10.47 -0.12
CA ILE A 162 8.33 9.16 -0.72
C ILE A 162 7.00 8.40 -0.75
N GLY A 163 6.05 8.89 -1.53
CA GLY A 163 4.72 8.31 -1.65
C GLY A 163 4.64 7.08 -2.54
N SER A 164 5.60 6.94 -3.47
CA SER A 164 5.74 5.77 -4.33
C SER A 164 7.19 5.60 -4.73
N MET A 165 7.65 4.35 -4.76
CA MET A 165 9.01 4.02 -5.22
C MET A 165 9.02 2.74 -6.05
N GLN A 166 10.01 2.63 -6.92
CA GLN A 166 10.34 1.44 -7.69
C GLN A 166 11.74 0.98 -7.34
N ILE A 167 11.93 -0.33 -7.21
CA ILE A 167 13.23 -0.98 -7.02
C ILE A 167 13.44 -1.93 -8.19
N SER A 168 14.49 -1.69 -8.95
CA SER A 168 14.72 -2.38 -10.24
C SER A 168 13.48 -2.28 -11.13
N GLN A 169 13.07 -3.38 -11.77
CA GLN A 169 11.86 -3.41 -12.60
C GLN A 169 10.74 -4.30 -12.02
N HIS A 170 11.03 -5.03 -10.96
CA HIS A 170 10.16 -6.06 -10.41
C HIS A 170 9.49 -5.67 -9.07
N ILE A 171 9.84 -4.56 -8.43
CA ILE A 171 9.15 -4.09 -7.23
C ILE A 171 8.64 -2.66 -7.43
N TRP A 172 7.34 -2.47 -7.22
CA TRP A 172 6.70 -1.17 -7.17
C TRP A 172 5.89 -1.02 -5.89
N THR A 173 5.96 0.12 -5.25
CA THR A 173 5.25 0.33 -3.99
C THR A 173 4.61 1.72 -3.91
N THR A 174 3.52 1.83 -3.16
CA THR A 174 2.86 3.09 -2.85
C THR A 174 2.37 3.14 -1.40
N GLN A 175 2.48 4.31 -0.78
CA GLN A 175 1.94 4.57 0.56
C GLN A 175 0.41 4.62 0.57
N PHE A 176 -0.21 4.75 -0.59
CA PHE A 176 -1.64 4.97 -0.74
C PHE A 176 -2.40 3.68 -1.04
N HIS A 177 -3.74 3.76 -0.99
CA HIS A 177 -4.67 2.65 -1.06
C HIS A 177 -5.56 2.71 -2.31
N PRO A 178 -5.14 2.15 -3.46
CA PRO A 178 -6.00 2.04 -4.64
C PRO A 178 -7.19 1.08 -4.42
N GLU A 179 -7.05 0.14 -3.48
CA GLU A 179 -8.06 -0.87 -3.14
C GLU A 179 -9.14 -0.35 -2.19
N MET A 180 -8.94 0.81 -1.56
CA MET A 180 -9.81 1.31 -0.50
C MET A 180 -10.96 2.15 -1.07
N PRO A 181 -12.22 1.70 -0.97
CA PRO A 181 -13.35 2.49 -1.44
C PRO A 181 -13.67 3.64 -0.47
N ARG A 182 -14.27 4.72 -0.99
CA ARG A 182 -14.67 5.89 -0.19
C ARG A 182 -15.54 5.51 1.03
N VAL A 183 -16.48 4.58 0.85
CA VAL A 183 -17.37 4.14 1.93
C VAL A 183 -16.58 3.54 3.10
N PHE A 184 -15.51 2.80 2.81
CA PHE A 184 -14.62 2.28 3.84
C PHE A 184 -13.89 3.41 4.57
N MET A 185 -13.33 4.38 3.83
CA MET A 185 -12.65 5.53 4.44
C MET A 185 -13.61 6.35 5.33
N GLN A 186 -14.84 6.59 4.88
CA GLN A 186 -15.85 7.28 5.70
C GLN A 186 -16.14 6.54 7.01
N ALA A 187 -16.30 5.22 6.94
CA ALA A 187 -16.52 4.39 8.13
C ALA A 187 -15.27 4.35 9.04
N LEU A 188 -14.07 4.30 8.46
CA LEU A 188 -12.81 4.35 9.20
C LEU A 188 -12.64 5.68 9.95
N LEU A 189 -12.98 6.82 9.34
CA LEU A 189 -12.95 8.12 10.01
C LEU A 189 -13.93 8.16 11.19
N GLY A 190 -15.11 7.57 11.05
CA GLY A 190 -16.06 7.41 12.15
C GLY A 190 -15.50 6.54 13.28
N TYR A 191 -14.87 5.43 12.94
CA TYR A 191 -14.24 4.52 13.92
C TYR A 191 -13.04 5.15 14.64
N LEU A 192 -12.31 6.05 13.99
CA LEU A 192 -11.16 6.73 14.56
C LEU A 192 -11.50 8.08 15.22
N SER A 193 -12.76 8.53 15.19
CA SER A 193 -13.15 9.87 15.63
C SER A 193 -12.69 10.22 17.04
N ASP A 194 -12.76 9.27 17.98
CA ASP A 194 -12.34 9.48 19.37
C ASP A 194 -10.81 9.39 19.57
N LYS A 195 -10.06 9.01 18.53
CA LYS A 195 -8.60 8.81 18.57
C LYS A 195 -7.83 9.89 17.82
N LEU A 196 -8.56 10.78 17.12
CA LEU A 196 -8.00 11.83 16.27
C LEU A 196 -8.32 13.19 16.86
N ASP A 197 -7.44 14.17 16.65
CA ASP A 197 -7.77 15.56 16.90
C ASP A 197 -8.81 16.07 15.88
N ALA A 198 -9.60 17.07 16.31
CA ALA A 198 -10.71 17.58 15.51
C ALA A 198 -10.28 18.15 14.16
N ASP A 199 -9.09 18.78 14.08
CA ASP A 199 -8.58 19.37 12.85
C ASP A 199 -8.17 18.29 11.85
N THR A 200 -7.51 17.23 12.29
CA THR A 200 -7.18 16.07 11.45
C THR A 200 -8.43 15.42 10.91
N LEU A 201 -9.45 15.20 11.76
CA LEU A 201 -10.71 14.60 11.35
C LEU A 201 -11.45 15.49 10.35
N ALA A 202 -11.52 16.80 10.59
CA ALA A 202 -12.18 17.75 9.69
C ALA A 202 -11.50 17.80 8.31
N ARG A 203 -10.16 17.88 8.28
CA ARG A 203 -9.40 17.84 7.02
C ARG A 203 -9.62 16.54 6.25
N ALA A 204 -9.60 15.39 6.94
CA ALA A 204 -9.85 14.10 6.33
C ALA A 204 -11.25 14.02 5.70
N HIS A 205 -12.29 14.43 6.42
CA HIS A 205 -13.66 14.49 5.88
C HIS A 205 -13.77 15.42 4.68
N ALA A 206 -13.20 16.62 4.76
CA ALA A 206 -13.23 17.60 3.66
C ALA A 206 -12.53 17.05 2.41
N SER A 207 -11.44 16.33 2.56
CA SER A 207 -10.68 15.75 1.45
C SER A 207 -11.49 14.73 0.65
N LEU A 208 -12.46 14.06 1.27
CA LEU A 208 -13.32 13.08 0.59
C LEU A 208 -14.25 13.69 -0.47
N ALA A 209 -14.32 15.00 -0.61
CA ALA A 209 -14.96 15.63 -1.76
C ALA A 209 -14.23 15.34 -3.08
N ASN A 210 -12.93 15.07 -3.02
CA ASN A 210 -12.13 14.72 -4.19
C ASN A 210 -12.41 13.29 -4.66
N SER A 211 -12.35 13.08 -5.98
CA SER A 211 -12.42 11.74 -6.55
C SER A 211 -11.07 11.05 -6.45
N ALA A 212 -11.08 9.75 -6.21
CA ALA A 212 -9.88 8.92 -6.25
C ALA A 212 -9.70 8.29 -7.64
N ASP A 213 -8.46 8.26 -8.13
CA ASP A 213 -8.08 7.75 -9.45
C ASP A 213 -7.90 6.22 -9.45
N VAL A 214 -8.78 5.51 -8.73
CA VAL A 214 -8.73 4.05 -8.57
C VAL A 214 -8.67 3.29 -9.91
N PRO A 215 -9.48 3.63 -10.94
CA PRO A 215 -9.43 2.91 -12.21
C PRO A 215 -8.07 3.02 -12.91
N LEU A 216 -7.47 4.21 -12.91
CA LEU A 216 -6.16 4.44 -13.50
C LEU A 216 -5.07 3.65 -12.75
N PHE A 217 -5.11 3.70 -11.41
CA PHE A 217 -4.12 3.03 -10.60
C PHE A 217 -4.22 1.51 -10.72
N GLY A 218 -5.44 0.98 -10.77
CA GLY A 218 -5.68 -0.44 -11.07
C GLY A 218 -5.11 -0.85 -12.43
N GLN A 219 -5.26 0.01 -13.47
CA GLN A 219 -4.65 -0.20 -14.78
C GLN A 219 -3.12 -0.23 -14.69
N TRP A 220 -2.50 0.69 -13.95
CA TRP A 220 -1.05 0.70 -13.74
C TRP A 220 -0.57 -0.55 -13.00
N MET A 221 -1.32 -1.05 -11.99
CA MET A 221 -0.98 -2.31 -11.31
C MET A 221 -0.96 -3.49 -12.27
N VAL A 222 -1.95 -3.57 -13.16
CA VAL A 222 -2.00 -4.61 -14.19
C VAL A 222 -0.82 -4.49 -15.15
N GLN A 223 -0.57 -3.29 -15.67
CA GLN A 223 0.52 -3.03 -16.62
C GLN A 223 1.90 -3.30 -16.01
N PHE A 224 2.08 -3.01 -14.71
CA PHE A 224 3.29 -3.36 -14.00
C PHE A 224 3.53 -4.87 -14.03
N PHE A 225 2.54 -5.68 -13.68
CA PHE A 225 2.69 -7.14 -13.71
C PHE A 225 2.86 -7.70 -15.12
N GLU A 226 2.26 -7.07 -16.13
CA GLU A 226 2.41 -7.49 -17.55
C GLU A 226 3.74 -7.06 -18.15
N ALA A 227 4.46 -6.13 -17.53
CA ALA A 227 5.78 -5.66 -17.94
C ALA A 227 6.94 -6.44 -17.32
N CYS A 228 6.70 -7.18 -16.24
CA CYS A 228 7.66 -8.04 -15.56
C CYS A 228 7.71 -9.44 -16.20
#